data_9c81860857d9734fa5db0ceaf55c14b7
#
_entry.id   9c81860857d9734fa5db0ceaf55c14b7
#
_cell.length_a   1.000
_cell.length_b   1.000
_cell.length_c   1.000
_cell.angle_alpha   90.00
_cell.angle_beta   90.00
_cell.angle_gamma   90.00
#
_symmetry.space_group_name_H-M   'P 1'
#
loop_
_entity.id
_entity.type
_entity.pdbx_description
1 polymer ?
#
loop_
_entity_poly.entity_id
_entity_poly.type
_entity_poly.pdbx_seq_one_letter_code
_entity_poly.pdbx_strand_id
1 'polypeptide(L)'
;DYFIDLYLRKLFAQDETIDTLVLGCTHYPLLREPIARHLTAMGRGEVQIIAQGALVADSLADYLQRHAEYREQLSEEGSCIYLTTENADRFAQSASTFLGSSIEAQHIDL
;
A
#
# COMPACT_ATOMS: atom_id res chain seq x y z
N ASP A 1 12.88 -8.57 -8.35
CA ASP A 1 14.12 -7.93 -7.88
C ASP A 1 14.88 -7.18 -8.99
N TYR A 2 15.06 -7.75 -10.20
CA TYR A 2 15.80 -7.10 -11.30
C TYR A 2 15.26 -5.69 -11.64
N PHE A 3 13.97 -5.52 -11.79
CA PHE A 3 13.38 -4.23 -12.15
C PHE A 3 13.50 -3.19 -11.03
N ILE A 4 13.44 -3.62 -9.77
CA ILE A 4 13.63 -2.73 -8.62
C ILE A 4 15.05 -2.16 -8.66
N ASP A 5 16.06 -3.01 -8.78
CA ASP A 5 17.46 -2.58 -8.89
C ASP A 5 17.67 -1.63 -10.07
N LEU A 6 17.16 -2.00 -11.25
CA LEU A 6 17.27 -1.20 -12.46
C LEU A 6 16.69 0.22 -12.29
N TYR A 7 15.48 0.32 -11.74
CA TYR A 7 14.81 1.62 -11.59
C TYR A 7 15.44 2.47 -10.47
N LEU A 8 15.84 1.86 -9.37
CA LEU A 8 16.54 2.58 -8.30
C LEU A 8 17.88 3.14 -8.80
N ARG A 9 18.67 2.34 -9.52
CA ARG A 9 19.94 2.83 -10.12
C ARG A 9 19.71 3.98 -11.09
N LYS A 10 18.69 3.89 -11.95
CA LYS A 10 18.34 4.98 -12.87
C LYS A 10 17.93 6.26 -12.13
N LEU A 11 17.17 6.12 -11.04
CA LEU A 11 16.73 7.24 -10.23
C LEU A 11 17.91 7.96 -9.58
N PHE A 12 18.76 7.22 -8.86
CA PHE A 12 19.93 7.79 -8.16
C PHE A 12 21.05 8.24 -9.11
N ALA A 13 21.06 7.77 -10.36
CA ALA A 13 21.95 8.30 -11.37
C ALA A 13 21.53 9.71 -11.86
N GLN A 14 20.29 10.11 -11.65
CA GLN A 14 19.81 11.46 -11.97
C GLN A 14 20.12 12.45 -10.84
N ASP A 15 20.01 12.00 -9.59
CA ASP A 15 20.31 12.80 -8.42
C ASP A 15 20.73 11.91 -7.25
N GLU A 16 21.97 12.03 -6.83
CA GLU A 16 22.50 11.26 -5.72
C GLU A 16 22.07 11.78 -4.34
N THR A 17 21.46 12.96 -4.28
CA THR A 17 21.04 13.60 -3.03
C THR A 17 19.62 13.21 -2.59
N ILE A 18 18.96 12.33 -3.33
CA ILE A 18 17.62 11.85 -2.97
C ILE A 18 17.67 11.14 -1.62
N ASP A 19 16.91 11.65 -0.66
CA ASP A 19 16.75 11.15 0.71
C ASP A 19 15.37 10.53 0.97
N THR A 20 14.41 10.78 0.09
CA THR A 20 13.01 10.36 0.26
C THR A 20 12.46 9.78 -1.03
N LEU A 21 11.83 8.60 -0.92
CA LEU A 21 11.20 7.88 -2.02
C LEU A 21 9.71 7.71 -1.75
N VAL A 22 8.87 8.36 -2.55
CA VAL A 22 7.41 8.24 -2.45
C VAL A 22 6.90 7.15 -3.39
N LEU A 23 6.21 6.14 -2.85
CA LEU A 23 5.58 5.07 -3.62
C LEU A 23 4.22 5.57 -4.15
N GLY A 24 4.24 6.30 -5.26
CA GLY A 24 3.10 7.01 -5.83
C GLY A 24 2.12 6.16 -6.66
N CYS A 25 2.24 4.84 -6.64
CA CYS A 25 1.34 3.91 -7.33
C CYS A 25 0.68 2.98 -6.31
N THR A 26 -0.58 2.61 -6.56
CA THR A 26 -1.36 1.72 -5.66
C THR A 26 -0.72 0.35 -5.42
N HIS A 27 0.11 -0.15 -6.35
CA HIS A 27 0.78 -1.44 -6.26
C HIS A 27 2.18 -1.36 -5.63
N TYR A 28 2.85 -0.23 -5.70
CA TYR A 28 4.23 -0.08 -5.20
C TYR A 28 4.38 -0.29 -3.69
N PRO A 29 3.41 0.03 -2.83
CA PRO A 29 3.49 -0.31 -1.41
C PRO A 29 3.70 -1.81 -1.13
N LEU A 30 3.21 -2.70 -2.01
CA LEU A 30 3.44 -4.14 -1.94
C LEU A 30 4.92 -4.52 -2.14
N LEU A 31 5.71 -3.65 -2.76
CA LEU A 31 7.14 -3.81 -3.01
C LEU A 31 8.02 -3.09 -1.98
N ARG A 32 7.44 -2.50 -0.92
CA ARG A 32 8.16 -1.70 0.07
C ARG A 32 9.37 -2.44 0.66
N GLU A 33 9.17 -3.69 1.09
CA GLU A 33 10.24 -4.49 1.67
C GLU A 33 11.35 -4.87 0.66
N PRO A 34 11.04 -5.35 -0.55
CA PRO A 34 12.04 -5.52 -1.61
C PRO A 34 12.81 -4.23 -1.92
N ILE A 35 12.13 -3.07 -2.02
CA ILE A 35 12.76 -1.78 -2.28
C ILE A 35 13.72 -1.42 -1.14
N ALA A 36 13.32 -1.56 0.12
CA ALA A 36 14.17 -1.28 1.28
C ALA A 36 15.44 -2.14 1.28
N ARG A 37 15.33 -3.44 0.96
CA ARG A 37 16.49 -4.33 0.83
C ARG A 37 17.46 -3.88 -0.27
N HIS A 38 16.93 -3.48 -1.43
CA HIS A 38 17.78 -2.97 -2.53
C HIS A 38 18.47 -1.66 -2.18
N LEU A 39 17.76 -0.72 -1.54
CA LEU A 39 18.36 0.52 -1.04
C LEU A 39 19.51 0.23 -0.07
N THR A 40 19.30 -0.67 0.88
CA THR A 40 20.36 -1.09 1.82
C THR A 40 21.54 -1.70 1.09
N ALA A 41 21.32 -2.59 0.12
CA ALA A 41 22.36 -3.21 -0.68
C ALA A 41 23.14 -2.20 -1.56
N MET A 42 22.53 -1.08 -1.92
CA MET A 42 23.14 0.03 -2.63
C MET A 42 23.88 1.02 -1.71
N GLY A 43 23.92 0.78 -0.39
CA GLY A 43 24.48 1.71 0.59
C GLY A 43 23.63 2.95 0.85
N ARG A 44 22.32 2.87 0.58
CA ARG A 44 21.34 3.96 0.73
C ARG A 44 20.20 3.58 1.69
N GLY A 45 20.51 2.84 2.73
CA GLY A 45 19.52 2.38 3.72
C GLY A 45 18.88 3.51 4.53
N GLU A 46 19.44 4.72 4.49
CA GLU A 46 18.93 5.94 5.13
C GLU A 46 17.77 6.58 4.34
N VAL A 47 17.57 6.22 3.08
CA VAL A 47 16.52 6.78 2.23
C VAL A 47 15.14 6.42 2.79
N GLN A 48 14.34 7.44 3.07
CA GLN A 48 13.01 7.30 3.63
C GLN A 48 12.02 6.77 2.58
N ILE A 49 11.30 5.69 2.87
CA ILE A 49 10.26 5.17 1.98
C ILE A 49 8.89 5.58 2.53
N ILE A 50 8.18 6.39 1.75
CA ILE A 50 6.82 6.83 2.05
C ILE A 50 5.82 6.00 1.23
N ALA A 51 4.98 5.23 1.92
CA ALA A 51 3.83 4.53 1.33
C ALA A 51 2.53 5.22 1.74
N GLN A 52 1.66 5.47 0.78
CA GLN A 52 0.45 6.29 0.99
C GLN A 52 -0.54 5.66 1.97
N GLY A 53 -0.68 4.34 2.00
CA GLY A 53 -1.73 3.64 2.74
C GLY A 53 -1.77 3.99 4.23
N ALA A 54 -0.62 3.91 4.92
CA ALA A 54 -0.53 4.22 6.34
C ALA A 54 -0.86 5.70 6.62
N LEU A 55 -0.29 6.60 5.82
CA LEU A 55 -0.53 8.05 5.99
C LEU A 55 -2.01 8.42 5.77
N VAL A 56 -2.66 7.81 4.79
CA VAL A 56 -4.08 8.03 4.53
C VAL A 56 -4.93 7.47 5.66
N ALA A 57 -4.60 6.29 6.19
CA ALA A 57 -5.30 5.70 7.33
C ALA A 57 -5.19 6.56 8.58
N ASP A 58 -3.99 7.05 8.90
CA ASP A 58 -3.75 7.94 10.05
C ASP A 58 -4.49 9.27 9.88
N SER A 59 -4.47 9.85 8.68
CA SER A 59 -5.22 11.06 8.34
C SER A 59 -6.72 10.88 8.47
N LEU A 60 -7.25 9.73 8.04
CA LEU A 60 -8.67 9.41 8.18
C LEU A 60 -9.05 9.24 9.66
N ALA A 61 -8.22 8.55 10.43
CA ALA A 61 -8.44 8.37 11.87
C ALA A 61 -8.49 9.72 12.60
N ASP A 62 -7.53 10.63 12.33
CA ASP A 62 -7.53 11.98 12.87
C ASP A 62 -8.77 12.78 12.41
N TYR A 63 -9.14 12.69 11.14
CA TYR A 63 -10.34 13.33 10.62
C TYR A 63 -11.61 12.89 11.37
N LEU A 64 -11.80 11.58 11.56
CA LEU A 64 -12.94 11.03 12.26
C LEU A 64 -12.96 11.40 13.76
N GLN A 65 -11.79 11.55 14.40
CA GLN A 65 -11.72 12.03 15.77
C GLN A 65 -12.20 13.48 15.90
N ARG A 66 -11.90 14.32 14.91
CA ARG A 66 -12.31 15.74 14.89
C ARG A 66 -13.75 15.96 14.43
N HIS A 67 -14.39 14.94 13.82
CA HIS A 67 -15.72 15.02 13.26
C HIS A 67 -16.60 13.90 13.83
N ALA A 68 -17.04 14.10 15.07
CA ALA A 68 -17.85 13.13 15.81
C ALA A 68 -19.17 12.78 15.08
N GLU A 69 -19.74 13.73 14.36
CA GLU A 69 -20.95 13.58 13.58
C GLU A 69 -20.87 12.50 12.47
N TYR A 70 -19.66 12.25 11.93
CA TYR A 70 -19.41 11.16 11.00
C TYR A 70 -19.10 9.86 11.73
N ARG A 71 -18.29 9.95 12.78
CA ARG A 71 -17.88 8.77 13.55
C ARG A 71 -19.07 8.02 14.16
N GLU A 72 -20.04 8.75 14.67
CA GLU A 72 -21.27 8.19 15.29
C GLU A 72 -22.15 7.42 14.28
N GLN A 73 -21.96 7.66 12.98
CA GLN A 73 -22.71 6.98 11.89
C GLN A 73 -21.99 5.75 11.35
N LEU A 74 -20.76 5.49 11.80
CA LEU A 74 -19.96 4.34 11.34
C LEU A 74 -20.19 3.14 12.26
N SER A 75 -20.12 1.94 11.68
CA SER A 75 -20.06 0.71 12.46
C SER A 75 -18.72 0.63 13.22
N GLU A 76 -18.75 0.14 14.45
CA GLU A 76 -17.54 -0.02 15.28
C GLU A 76 -16.87 -1.39 15.09
N GLU A 77 -17.49 -2.31 14.38
CA GLU A 77 -17.04 -3.71 14.26
C GLU A 77 -15.81 -3.91 13.38
N GLY A 78 -15.42 -2.90 12.58
CA GLY A 78 -14.25 -2.99 11.70
C GLY A 78 -14.35 -4.09 10.65
N SER A 79 -15.55 -4.46 10.22
CA SER A 79 -15.77 -5.48 9.20
C SER A 79 -15.42 -4.96 7.81
N CYS A 80 -14.84 -5.84 6.98
CA CYS A 80 -14.55 -5.55 5.58
C CYS A 80 -15.41 -6.42 4.67
N ILE A 81 -16.06 -5.81 3.67
CA ILE A 81 -16.78 -6.50 2.61
C ILE A 81 -16.00 -6.28 1.32
N TYR A 82 -15.58 -7.35 0.67
CA TYR A 82 -14.84 -7.29 -0.59
C TYR A 82 -15.81 -7.59 -1.74
N LEU A 83 -15.95 -6.63 -2.64
CA LEU A 83 -16.83 -6.70 -3.80
C LEU A 83 -16.00 -6.67 -5.08
N THR A 84 -16.41 -7.45 -6.09
CA THR A 84 -15.75 -7.47 -7.39
C THR A 84 -16.75 -7.68 -8.52
N THR A 85 -16.50 -7.10 -9.68
CA THR A 85 -17.23 -7.35 -10.92
C THR A 85 -16.64 -8.52 -11.72
N GLU A 86 -15.54 -9.11 -11.23
CA GLU A 86 -14.90 -10.29 -11.81
C GLU A 86 -15.31 -11.57 -11.05
N ASN A 87 -14.64 -12.68 -11.37
CA ASN A 87 -14.83 -13.94 -10.64
C ASN A 87 -14.38 -13.77 -9.18
N ALA A 88 -15.31 -13.95 -8.23
CA ALA A 88 -15.09 -13.70 -6.81
C ALA A 88 -13.99 -14.61 -6.20
N ASP A 89 -13.96 -15.89 -6.59
CA ASP A 89 -12.97 -16.85 -6.06
C ASP A 89 -11.55 -16.49 -6.52
N ARG A 90 -11.39 -16.13 -7.80
CA ARG A 90 -10.12 -15.70 -8.35
C ARG A 90 -9.62 -14.41 -7.73
N PHE A 91 -10.52 -13.46 -7.52
CA PHE A 91 -10.21 -12.21 -6.82
C PHE A 91 -9.78 -12.49 -5.38
N ALA A 92 -10.55 -13.29 -4.63
CA ALA A 92 -10.25 -13.64 -3.25
C ALA A 92 -8.89 -14.33 -3.10
N GLN A 93 -8.57 -15.28 -4.00
CA GLN A 93 -7.27 -15.96 -4.01
C GLN A 93 -6.10 -14.98 -4.22
N SER A 94 -6.23 -14.07 -5.20
CA SER A 94 -5.20 -13.08 -5.50
C SER A 94 -5.04 -12.09 -4.33
N ALA A 95 -6.13 -11.55 -3.82
CA ALA A 95 -6.13 -10.59 -2.72
C ALA A 95 -5.58 -11.19 -1.43
N SER A 96 -5.93 -12.45 -1.12
CA SER A 96 -5.41 -13.16 0.06
C SER A 96 -3.88 -13.26 0.04
N THR A 97 -3.28 -13.40 -1.13
CA THR A 97 -1.81 -13.44 -1.29
C THR A 97 -1.16 -12.10 -0.87
N PHE A 98 -1.79 -10.97 -1.20
CA PHE A 98 -1.27 -9.64 -0.87
C PHE A 98 -1.59 -9.22 0.57
N LEU A 99 -2.75 -9.62 1.08
CA LEU A 99 -3.17 -9.28 2.45
C LEU A 99 -2.54 -10.19 3.51
N GLY A 100 -1.98 -11.33 3.11
CA GLY A 100 -1.41 -12.32 4.04
C GLY A 100 -2.45 -13.05 4.89
N SER A 101 -3.74 -12.91 4.55
CA SER A 101 -4.86 -13.56 5.23
C SER A 101 -5.94 -13.96 4.23
N SER A 102 -6.68 -15.03 4.51
CA SER A 102 -7.79 -15.44 3.64
C SER A 102 -8.92 -14.42 3.71
N ILE A 103 -9.45 -14.08 2.55
CA ILE A 103 -10.64 -13.24 2.42
C ILE A 103 -11.69 -13.94 1.58
N GLU A 104 -12.95 -13.57 1.77
CA GLU A 104 -14.07 -13.92 0.91
C GLU A 104 -14.50 -12.68 0.12
N ALA A 105 -14.83 -12.86 -1.15
CA ALA A 105 -15.30 -11.78 -2.00
C ALA A 105 -16.69 -12.14 -2.57
N GLN A 106 -17.48 -11.12 -2.86
CA GLN A 106 -18.80 -11.25 -3.46
C GLN A 106 -18.80 -10.62 -4.85
N HIS A 107 -19.41 -11.31 -5.80
CA HIS A 107 -19.62 -10.77 -7.14
C HIS A 107 -20.77 -9.76 -7.10
N ILE A 108 -20.59 -8.64 -7.80
CA ILE A 108 -21.62 -7.63 -8.02
C ILE A 108 -21.70 -7.29 -9.51
N ASP A 109 -22.89 -7.06 -10.00
CA ASP A 109 -23.16 -6.45 -11.30
C ASP A 109 -23.33 -4.94 -11.14
N LEU A 110 -22.76 -4.13 -12.03
CA LEU A 110 -22.87 -2.67 -12.07
C LEU A 110 -23.85 -2.22 -13.15
#